data_6e7e996476b00a52346729fc1ad216f0
#
_entry.id   6e7e996476b00a52346729fc1ad216f0
#
_cell.length_a   1.000
_cell.length_b   1.000
_cell.length_c   1.000
_cell.angle_alpha   90.00
_cell.angle_beta   90.00
_cell.angle_gamma   90.00
#
_symmetry.space_group_name_H-M   'P 1'
#
loop_
_entity.id
_entity.type
_entity.pdbx_description
1 polymer ?
#
loop_
_entity_poly.entity_id
_entity_poly.type
_entity_poly.pdbx_seq_one_letter_code
_entity_poly.pdbx_strand_id
1 'polypeptide(L)'
;MQSRDVLFVTQYYRPELIGSAPFSADLAEWLVECGRQVTVLTGLPHYPASEVFPAYRDRRAMREEYNGVTVERLGAWIPRRRSAVARIAGEAWFLMYGTFALATGRVARHAVVLSLCPSILSVALGAMARLRDGRTVAIVHDIQSGLASGLGMVGRGWLSRLMQSCERMVLNRADLVVVLSQEMADELRRIGVTAPVEVVPIWVDTDQVRPLPARDDGRLTVLYSGNLGKKQGLGQVIDMAETLQARRPEIDIVLRGNGNQAEELRRQIAERGLANARLTELLPDGGLSEGLAEGDIHLVPQDPDAAAFAVPSKVFNIMAAGRPFVATAHPGSLLWRLRHRSGAFICVPPNDAAAFADAVLQLADDAALRITLGERGRQFVERHLAKRKVLGDFVTRLDVLCARA
;
A
#
# COMPACT_ATOMS: atom_id res chain seq x y z
N MET A 1 31.95 14.49 -6.56
CA MET A 1 31.72 13.08 -6.14
C MET A 1 30.28 12.96 -5.74
N GLN A 2 29.43 12.32 -6.55
CA GLN A 2 28.04 12.04 -6.13
C GLN A 2 28.12 11.13 -4.89
N SER A 3 27.53 11.57 -3.77
CA SER A 3 27.48 10.74 -2.58
C SER A 3 26.65 9.50 -2.88
N ARG A 4 27.29 8.33 -2.84
CA ARG A 4 26.64 7.04 -3.05
C ARG A 4 25.91 6.53 -1.81
N ASP A 5 26.08 7.21 -0.69
CA ASP A 5 25.53 6.86 0.61
C ASP A 5 24.12 7.38 0.82
N VAL A 6 23.17 6.50 1.03
CA VAL A 6 21.75 6.80 1.25
C VAL A 6 21.33 6.24 2.61
N LEU A 7 20.73 7.08 3.44
CA LEU A 7 19.97 6.63 4.60
C LEU A 7 18.48 6.60 4.23
N PHE A 8 17.83 5.47 4.46
CA PHE A 8 16.39 5.34 4.29
C PHE A 8 15.71 5.12 5.64
N VAL A 9 14.96 6.10 6.10
CA VAL A 9 14.23 6.08 7.37
C VAL A 9 12.80 5.60 7.12
N THR A 10 12.46 4.45 7.67
CA THR A 10 11.12 3.86 7.58
C THR A 10 10.78 3.09 8.84
N GLN A 11 9.54 3.15 9.29
CA GLN A 11 9.13 2.44 10.49
C GLN A 11 8.98 0.93 10.26
N TYR A 12 8.64 0.53 9.04
CA TYR A 12 8.37 -0.86 8.64
C TYR A 12 9.30 -1.29 7.53
N TYR A 13 9.94 -2.45 7.72
CA TYR A 13 10.85 -3.04 6.75
C TYR A 13 10.82 -4.56 6.85
N ARG A 14 11.52 -5.28 5.95
CA ARG A 14 11.63 -6.75 6.06
C ARG A 14 12.01 -7.19 7.47
N PRO A 15 11.54 -8.34 7.98
CA PRO A 15 10.77 -9.37 7.27
C PRO A 15 9.24 -9.14 7.27
N GLU A 16 8.76 -7.94 7.55
CA GLU A 16 7.33 -7.62 7.46
C GLU A 16 6.89 -7.64 5.99
N LEU A 17 5.79 -8.36 5.68
CA LEU A 17 5.34 -8.63 4.29
C LEU A 17 4.14 -7.79 3.87
N ILE A 18 3.64 -6.92 4.74
CA ILE A 18 2.43 -6.12 4.51
C ILE A 18 2.64 -4.65 4.84
N GLY A 19 1.70 -3.83 4.44
CA GLY A 19 1.79 -2.38 4.61
C GLY A 19 2.82 -1.76 3.66
N SER A 20 3.64 -0.86 4.18
CA SER A 20 4.69 -0.16 3.42
C SER A 20 6.02 -0.93 3.36
N ALA A 21 6.16 -2.02 4.13
CA ALA A 21 7.43 -2.75 4.23
C ALA A 21 7.92 -3.34 2.88
N PRO A 22 7.07 -3.97 2.03
CA PRO A 22 7.50 -4.45 0.72
C PRO A 22 8.00 -3.32 -0.18
N PHE A 23 7.32 -2.19 -0.20
CA PHE A 23 7.73 -1.02 -0.99
C PHE A 23 9.04 -0.40 -0.49
N SER A 24 9.24 -0.38 0.84
CA SER A 24 10.49 0.06 1.45
C SER A 24 11.65 -0.87 1.04
N ALA A 25 11.41 -2.18 1.06
CA ALA A 25 12.40 -3.16 0.66
C ALA A 25 12.75 -3.05 -0.82
N ASP A 26 11.76 -3.01 -1.69
CA ASP A 26 11.94 -2.83 -3.13
C ASP A 26 12.78 -1.60 -3.47
N LEU A 27 12.47 -0.46 -2.83
CA LEU A 27 13.20 0.78 -3.09
C LEU A 27 14.65 0.69 -2.59
N ALA A 28 14.88 0.16 -1.39
CA ALA A 28 16.23 0.04 -0.82
C ALA A 28 17.10 -0.92 -1.64
N GLU A 29 16.55 -2.07 -2.00
CA GLU A 29 17.24 -3.09 -2.81
C GLU A 29 17.54 -2.56 -4.22
N TRP A 30 16.58 -1.85 -4.85
CA TRP A 30 16.80 -1.21 -6.14
C TRP A 30 17.90 -0.16 -6.13
N LEU A 31 18.00 0.64 -5.06
CA LEU A 31 19.08 1.60 -4.91
C LEU A 31 20.44 0.91 -4.81
N VAL A 32 20.52 -0.26 -4.14
CA VAL A 32 21.75 -1.09 -4.11
C VAL A 32 22.08 -1.63 -5.50
N GLU A 33 21.10 -2.14 -6.24
CA GLU A 33 21.26 -2.57 -7.63
C GLU A 33 21.80 -1.45 -8.53
N CYS A 34 21.40 -0.19 -8.26
CA CYS A 34 21.92 1.01 -8.94
C CYS A 34 23.32 1.46 -8.43
N GLY A 35 24.00 0.64 -7.58
CA GLY A 35 25.37 0.88 -7.11
C GLY A 35 25.47 1.87 -5.95
N ARG A 36 24.38 2.10 -5.20
CA ARG A 36 24.38 2.92 -3.98
C ARG A 36 24.65 2.07 -2.74
N GLN A 37 25.26 2.69 -1.74
CA GLN A 37 25.33 2.11 -0.39
C GLN A 37 24.10 2.56 0.37
N VAL A 38 23.27 1.63 0.83
CA VAL A 38 22.00 1.93 1.47
C VAL A 38 21.99 1.43 2.90
N THR A 39 21.73 2.35 3.82
CA THR A 39 21.43 2.02 5.21
C THR A 39 19.96 2.29 5.47
N VAL A 40 19.22 1.29 5.93
CA VAL A 40 17.82 1.43 6.35
C VAL A 40 17.78 1.57 7.87
N LEU A 41 17.19 2.65 8.36
CA LEU A 41 16.89 2.87 9.77
C LEU A 41 15.43 2.53 10.03
N THR A 42 15.18 1.47 10.80
CA THR A 42 13.82 0.94 11.02
C THR A 42 13.61 0.45 12.45
N GLY A 43 12.37 0.10 12.79
CA GLY A 43 12.02 -0.54 14.05
C GLY A 43 12.25 -2.06 14.05
N LEU A 44 12.06 -2.69 15.22
CA LEU A 44 11.95 -4.15 15.29
C LEU A 44 10.64 -4.60 14.63
N PRO A 45 10.64 -5.70 13.86
CA PRO A 45 9.47 -6.14 13.11
C PRO A 45 8.38 -6.65 14.05
N HIS A 46 7.16 -6.18 13.84
CA HIS A 46 6.00 -6.51 14.68
C HIS A 46 4.66 -6.45 13.94
N TYR A 47 4.62 -5.88 12.75
CA TYR A 47 3.37 -5.70 12.01
C TYR A 47 3.01 -6.95 11.18
N PRO A 48 1.75 -7.43 11.17
CA PRO A 48 0.53 -6.82 11.72
C PRO A 48 0.24 -7.19 13.18
N ALA A 49 1.05 -8.01 13.82
CA ALA A 49 0.86 -8.39 15.22
C ALA A 49 1.15 -7.19 16.16
N SER A 50 0.72 -7.30 17.41
CA SER A 50 1.09 -6.33 18.45
C SER A 50 2.25 -6.86 19.30
N GLU A 51 3.11 -7.68 18.71
CA GLU A 51 4.27 -8.31 19.35
C GLU A 51 5.44 -8.38 18.38
N VAL A 52 6.65 -8.19 18.90
CA VAL A 52 7.88 -8.39 18.12
C VAL A 52 7.96 -9.82 17.61
N PHE A 53 8.38 -10.02 16.37
CA PHE A 53 8.57 -11.34 15.81
C PHE A 53 9.51 -12.18 16.67
N PRO A 54 9.27 -13.51 16.83
CA PRO A 54 10.03 -14.35 17.76
C PRO A 54 11.54 -14.25 17.64
N ALA A 55 12.08 -14.17 16.42
CA ALA A 55 13.51 -14.05 16.16
C ALA A 55 14.15 -12.74 16.65
N TYR A 56 13.32 -11.74 17.01
CA TYR A 56 13.76 -10.40 17.41
C TYR A 56 13.39 -10.02 18.86
N ARG A 57 12.70 -10.90 19.61
CA ARG A 57 12.14 -10.58 20.94
C ARG A 57 13.19 -10.13 21.97
N ASP A 58 14.37 -10.75 21.96
CA ASP A 58 15.41 -10.46 22.93
C ASP A 58 16.38 -9.35 22.48
N ARG A 59 16.09 -8.70 21.37
CA ARG A 59 16.94 -7.68 20.78
C ARG A 59 16.45 -6.29 21.16
N ARG A 60 17.33 -5.47 21.74
CA ARG A 60 17.03 -4.04 21.99
C ARG A 60 17.34 -3.16 20.78
N ALA A 61 18.29 -3.59 19.98
CA ALA A 61 18.68 -2.98 18.72
C ALA A 61 19.70 -3.89 18.04
N MET A 62 19.72 -3.92 16.72
CA MET A 62 20.64 -4.76 15.98
C MET A 62 21.00 -4.13 14.63
N ARG A 63 22.13 -4.57 14.09
CA ARG A 63 22.53 -4.33 12.71
C ARG A 63 22.57 -5.67 11.98
N GLU A 64 21.98 -5.70 10.82
CA GLU A 64 21.96 -6.87 9.94
C GLU A 64 22.13 -6.43 8.49
N GLU A 65 22.41 -7.35 7.60
CA GLU A 65 22.48 -7.12 6.17
C GLU A 65 21.45 -7.97 5.45
N TYR A 66 20.74 -7.37 4.50
CA TYR A 66 19.71 -8.04 3.72
C TYR A 66 19.77 -7.57 2.27
N ASN A 67 20.10 -8.47 1.32
CA ASN A 67 20.24 -8.17 -0.11
C ASN A 67 21.15 -6.96 -0.40
N GLY A 68 22.30 -6.86 0.29
CA GLY A 68 23.23 -5.74 0.16
C GLY A 68 22.81 -4.44 0.85
N VAL A 69 21.66 -4.44 1.53
CA VAL A 69 21.17 -3.31 2.33
C VAL A 69 21.61 -3.50 3.78
N THR A 70 22.30 -2.52 4.35
CA THR A 70 22.56 -2.47 5.79
C THR A 70 21.29 -2.04 6.52
N VAL A 71 20.82 -2.84 7.48
CA VAL A 71 19.59 -2.55 8.25
C VAL A 71 19.95 -2.29 9.71
N GLU A 72 19.71 -1.05 10.15
CA GLU A 72 19.84 -0.63 11.54
C GLU A 72 18.47 -0.62 12.20
N ARG A 73 18.24 -1.58 13.13
CA ARG A 73 16.98 -1.68 13.86
C ARG A 73 17.06 -1.02 15.21
N LEU A 74 16.09 -0.17 15.47
CA LEU A 74 15.87 0.46 16.77
C LEU A 74 14.93 -0.37 17.62
N GLY A 75 15.12 -0.37 18.93
CA GLY A 75 14.20 -1.00 19.87
C GLY A 75 12.79 -0.41 19.73
N ALA A 76 11.81 -1.26 19.56
CA ALA A 76 10.42 -0.85 19.44
C ALA A 76 9.71 -0.90 20.80
N TRP A 77 8.90 0.12 21.07
CA TRP A 77 7.86 0.04 22.07
C TRP A 77 6.53 -0.24 21.36
N ILE A 78 6.00 -1.44 21.58
CA ILE A 78 4.79 -1.90 20.91
C ILE A 78 3.64 -1.91 21.91
N PRO A 79 2.66 -1.02 21.73
CA PRO A 79 1.50 -0.98 22.61
C PRO A 79 0.64 -2.24 22.44
N ARG A 80 0.25 -2.87 23.54
CA ARG A 80 -0.66 -4.03 23.54
C ARG A 80 -2.06 -3.70 23.04
N ARG A 81 -2.52 -2.44 23.19
CA ARG A 81 -3.81 -1.97 22.72
C ARG A 81 -3.67 -1.24 21.40
N ARG A 82 -4.44 -1.64 20.39
CA ARG A 82 -4.51 -0.97 19.09
C ARG A 82 -5.41 0.27 19.19
N SER A 83 -4.82 1.42 19.50
CA SER A 83 -5.51 2.71 19.49
C SER A 83 -4.72 3.73 18.70
N ALA A 84 -5.37 4.83 18.25
CA ALA A 84 -4.69 5.91 17.57
C ALA A 84 -3.60 6.55 18.45
N VAL A 85 -3.86 6.73 19.74
CA VAL A 85 -2.91 7.26 20.72
C VAL A 85 -1.71 6.33 20.87
N ALA A 86 -1.94 5.03 20.96
CA ALA A 86 -0.88 4.03 21.07
C ALA A 86 0.02 4.02 19.82
N ARG A 87 -0.55 4.20 18.63
CA ARG A 87 0.22 4.34 17.40
C ARG A 87 1.10 5.59 17.42
N ILE A 88 0.54 6.75 17.74
CA ILE A 88 1.30 8.00 17.84
C ILE A 88 2.43 7.89 18.87
N ALA A 89 2.17 7.25 20.01
CA ALA A 89 3.20 7.01 21.03
C ALA A 89 4.34 6.09 20.53
N GLY A 90 4.02 5.05 19.75
CA GLY A 90 5.02 4.19 19.09
C GLY A 90 5.86 4.96 18.05
N GLU A 91 5.22 5.82 17.27
CA GLU A 91 5.90 6.70 16.31
C GLU A 91 6.82 7.72 17.03
N ALA A 92 6.35 8.31 18.13
CA ALA A 92 7.14 9.21 18.97
C ALA A 92 8.34 8.48 19.62
N TRP A 93 8.15 7.23 20.05
CA TRP A 93 9.24 6.39 20.54
C TRP A 93 10.32 6.17 19.47
N PHE A 94 9.91 5.86 18.23
CA PHE A 94 10.83 5.70 17.11
C PHE A 94 11.63 6.97 16.82
N LEU A 95 10.98 8.13 16.82
CA LEU A 95 11.66 9.43 16.70
C LEU A 95 12.66 9.67 17.83
N MET A 96 12.25 9.48 19.08
CA MET A 96 13.08 9.71 20.25
C MET A 96 14.32 8.81 20.24
N TYR A 97 14.13 7.51 20.01
CA TYR A 97 15.23 6.55 20.02
C TYR A 97 16.15 6.71 18.80
N GLY A 98 15.59 7.06 17.64
CA GLY A 98 16.35 7.41 16.44
C GLY A 98 17.20 8.68 16.65
N THR A 99 16.62 9.71 17.27
CA THR A 99 17.36 10.93 17.64
C THR A 99 18.52 10.63 18.61
N PHE A 100 18.29 9.76 19.60
CA PHE A 100 19.35 9.30 20.50
C PHE A 100 20.45 8.54 19.76
N ALA A 101 20.08 7.66 18.82
CA ALA A 101 21.03 6.91 18.00
C ALA A 101 21.90 7.82 17.10
N LEU A 102 21.31 8.90 16.56
CA LEU A 102 22.05 9.94 15.82
C LEU A 102 22.97 10.76 16.75
N ALA A 103 22.49 11.15 17.92
CA ALA A 103 23.26 11.95 18.87
C ALA A 103 24.47 11.19 19.44
N THR A 104 24.35 9.88 19.62
CA THR A 104 25.43 9.00 20.12
C THR A 104 26.38 8.51 19.02
N GLY A 105 26.14 8.87 17.76
CA GLY A 105 26.91 8.41 16.62
C GLY A 105 26.72 6.94 16.26
N ARG A 106 25.74 6.26 16.86
CA ARG A 106 25.38 4.88 16.52
C ARG A 106 24.86 4.77 15.08
N VAL A 107 24.08 5.75 14.65
CA VAL A 107 23.66 5.91 13.25
C VAL A 107 24.35 7.15 12.72
N ALA A 108 25.03 7.03 11.59
CA ALA A 108 25.70 8.14 10.95
C ALA A 108 24.70 9.07 10.25
N ARG A 109 25.10 10.34 10.08
CA ARG A 109 24.40 11.26 9.19
C ARG A 109 24.82 11.04 7.75
N HIS A 110 23.88 11.18 6.82
CA HIS A 110 24.11 10.88 5.41
C HIS A 110 23.86 12.12 4.53
N ALA A 111 24.50 12.13 3.35
CA ALA A 111 24.31 13.19 2.39
C ALA A 111 22.95 13.09 1.67
N VAL A 112 22.41 11.89 1.53
CA VAL A 112 21.09 11.67 0.93
C VAL A 112 20.24 10.91 1.96
N VAL A 113 19.09 11.47 2.31
CA VAL A 113 18.17 10.86 3.27
C VAL A 113 16.79 10.74 2.65
N LEU A 114 16.31 9.52 2.49
CA LEU A 114 14.95 9.21 2.12
C LEU A 114 14.15 8.91 3.40
N SER A 115 12.91 9.33 3.47
CA SER A 115 12.04 9.05 4.62
C SER A 115 10.65 8.66 4.16
N LEU A 116 10.16 7.51 4.61
CA LEU A 116 8.82 7.05 4.26
C LEU A 116 7.80 7.48 5.33
N CYS A 117 6.80 8.23 4.87
CA CYS A 117 5.57 8.50 5.60
C CYS A 117 4.55 7.39 5.23
N PRO A 118 4.14 6.50 6.20
CA PRO A 118 2.94 6.90 6.94
C PRO A 118 3.21 7.62 8.28
N SER A 119 4.42 7.69 8.80
CA SER A 119 4.67 8.51 9.99
C SER A 119 5.42 9.80 9.61
N ILE A 120 4.79 10.94 9.85
CA ILE A 120 5.45 12.25 9.67
C ILE A 120 6.67 12.41 10.61
N LEU A 121 6.69 11.68 11.72
CA LEU A 121 7.81 11.68 12.65
C LEU A 121 9.04 10.96 12.08
N SER A 122 8.84 9.98 11.19
CA SER A 122 9.95 9.36 10.42
C SER A 122 10.58 10.37 9.48
N VAL A 123 9.79 11.25 8.85
CA VAL A 123 10.29 12.34 8.00
C VAL A 123 11.07 13.37 8.84
N ALA A 124 10.57 13.70 10.03
CA ALA A 124 11.29 14.59 10.96
C ALA A 124 12.64 13.99 11.39
N LEU A 125 12.69 12.69 11.70
CA LEU A 125 13.92 11.97 12.00
C LEU A 125 14.90 12.01 10.83
N GLY A 126 14.42 11.78 9.60
CA GLY A 126 15.24 11.85 8.39
C GLY A 126 15.84 13.24 8.17
N ALA A 127 15.07 14.30 8.41
CA ALA A 127 15.58 15.67 8.32
C ALA A 127 16.72 15.94 9.32
N MET A 128 16.68 15.31 10.51
CA MET A 128 17.74 15.39 11.53
C MET A 128 18.97 14.54 11.17
N ALA A 129 18.78 13.47 10.40
CA ALA A 129 19.84 12.55 9.98
C ALA A 129 20.63 13.05 8.76
N ARG A 130 20.24 14.17 8.18
CA ARG A 130 20.90 14.79 7.04
C ARG A 130 22.22 15.47 7.43
N LEU A 131 23.25 15.34 6.60
CA LEU A 131 24.44 16.20 6.65
C LEU A 131 24.08 17.64 6.26
N ARG A 132 24.94 18.61 6.62
CA ARG A 132 24.66 20.05 6.41
C ARG A 132 24.31 20.37 4.96
N ASP A 133 25.08 19.83 4.02
CA ASP A 133 24.91 20.04 2.57
C ASP A 133 24.18 18.87 1.88
N GLY A 134 23.52 18.02 2.65
CA GLY A 134 22.79 16.87 2.13
C GLY A 134 21.42 17.22 1.57
N ARG A 135 20.73 16.20 1.03
CA ARG A 135 19.37 16.27 0.50
C ARG A 135 18.44 15.36 1.23
N THR A 136 17.18 15.79 1.39
CA THR A 136 16.12 15.00 1.99
C THR A 136 14.96 14.82 1.03
N VAL A 137 14.47 13.59 0.95
CA VAL A 137 13.27 13.25 0.18
C VAL A 137 12.24 12.62 1.12
N ALA A 138 11.07 13.23 1.20
CA ALA A 138 9.93 12.67 1.93
C ALA A 138 9.02 11.90 0.97
N ILE A 139 8.88 10.59 1.17
CA ILE A 139 8.01 9.72 0.37
C ILE A 139 6.71 9.54 1.13
N VAL A 140 5.61 10.09 0.62
CA VAL A 140 4.30 10.13 1.29
C VAL A 140 3.37 9.10 0.64
N HIS A 141 3.17 7.97 1.32
CA HIS A 141 2.22 6.93 0.90
C HIS A 141 0.79 7.20 1.40
N ASP A 142 0.66 7.87 2.55
CA ASP A 142 -0.62 8.25 3.15
C ASP A 142 -0.52 9.66 3.75
N ILE A 143 -1.54 10.48 3.52
CA ILE A 143 -1.70 11.77 4.18
C ILE A 143 -2.48 11.54 5.48
N GLN A 144 -1.78 11.55 6.62
CA GLN A 144 -2.36 11.15 7.91
C GLN A 144 -3.50 12.05 8.37
N SER A 145 -3.39 13.35 8.19
CA SER A 145 -4.43 14.31 8.56
C SER A 145 -5.72 14.12 7.75
N GLY A 146 -5.60 13.77 6.47
CA GLY A 146 -6.73 13.45 5.59
C GLY A 146 -7.43 12.15 6.00
N LEU A 147 -6.67 11.09 6.24
CA LEU A 147 -7.20 9.80 6.68
C LEU A 147 -7.89 9.87 8.04
N ALA A 148 -7.30 10.58 9.01
CA ALA A 148 -7.88 10.73 10.34
C ALA A 148 -9.22 11.49 10.31
N SER A 149 -9.35 12.48 9.45
CA SER A 149 -10.58 13.25 9.25
C SER A 149 -11.64 12.48 8.47
N GLY A 150 -11.26 11.80 7.40
CA GLY A 150 -12.18 11.03 6.54
C GLY A 150 -12.78 9.80 7.23
N LEU A 151 -12.03 9.16 8.14
CA LEU A 151 -12.52 8.00 8.89
C LEU A 151 -13.24 8.35 10.20
N GLY A 152 -13.50 9.65 10.47
CA GLY A 152 -14.16 10.09 11.69
C GLY A 152 -13.35 9.84 12.97
N MET A 153 -12.05 9.50 12.84
CA MET A 153 -11.18 9.22 13.99
C MET A 153 -10.79 10.49 14.75
N VAL A 154 -10.79 11.62 14.05
CA VAL A 154 -10.57 12.96 14.62
C VAL A 154 -11.63 13.90 14.04
N GLY A 155 -12.42 14.52 14.90
CA GLY A 155 -13.39 15.52 14.49
C GLY A 155 -12.73 16.70 13.74
N ARG A 156 -13.48 17.43 12.91
CA ARG A 156 -13.00 18.61 12.15
C ARG A 156 -12.53 19.79 13.03
N GLY A 157 -12.01 19.52 14.23
CA GLY A 157 -11.62 20.49 15.22
C GLY A 157 -10.15 20.94 15.16
N TRP A 158 -9.70 21.56 16.25
CA TRP A 158 -8.35 22.09 16.41
C TRP A 158 -7.25 21.01 16.24
N LEU A 159 -7.51 19.75 16.62
CA LEU A 159 -6.55 18.65 16.52
C LEU A 159 -6.23 18.30 15.06
N SER A 160 -7.22 18.27 14.19
CA SER A 160 -7.01 18.09 12.75
C SER A 160 -6.15 19.21 12.15
N ARG A 161 -6.40 20.47 12.55
CA ARG A 161 -5.58 21.62 12.11
C ARG A 161 -4.15 21.53 12.64
N LEU A 162 -3.98 21.06 13.87
CA LEU A 162 -2.64 20.85 14.44
C LEU A 162 -1.88 19.78 13.67
N MET A 163 -2.50 18.64 13.37
CA MET A 163 -1.90 17.57 12.56
C MET A 163 -1.50 18.08 11.17
N GLN A 164 -2.38 18.80 10.47
CA GLN A 164 -2.07 19.42 9.17
C GLN A 164 -0.90 20.41 9.27
N SER A 165 -0.85 21.21 10.34
CA SER A 165 0.24 22.16 10.55
C SER A 165 1.57 21.44 10.80
N CYS A 166 1.57 20.34 11.56
CA CYS A 166 2.75 19.51 11.77
C CYS A 166 3.22 18.86 10.45
N GLU A 167 2.29 18.26 9.69
CA GLU A 167 2.61 17.68 8.38
C GLU A 167 3.23 18.74 7.45
N ARG A 168 2.58 19.88 7.29
CA ARG A 168 3.07 20.98 6.48
C ARG A 168 4.47 21.44 6.94
N MET A 169 4.68 21.66 8.23
CA MET A 169 5.94 22.14 8.77
C MET A 169 7.09 21.16 8.52
N VAL A 170 6.85 19.87 8.67
CA VAL A 170 7.86 18.82 8.46
C VAL A 170 8.14 18.62 6.98
N LEU A 171 7.09 18.51 6.15
CA LEU A 171 7.24 18.31 4.71
C LEU A 171 7.93 19.50 4.02
N ASN A 172 7.68 20.74 4.48
CA ASN A 172 8.36 21.93 3.95
C ASN A 172 9.85 22.00 4.27
N ARG A 173 10.38 21.08 5.08
CA ARG A 173 11.83 20.94 5.29
C ARG A 173 12.50 19.94 4.36
N ALA A 174 11.71 19.20 3.60
CA ALA A 174 12.24 18.30 2.58
C ALA A 174 12.64 19.06 1.32
N ASP A 175 13.73 18.64 0.67
CA ASP A 175 14.15 19.18 -0.62
C ASP A 175 13.25 18.68 -1.76
N LEU A 176 12.60 17.53 -1.55
CA LEU A 176 11.61 16.94 -2.45
C LEU A 176 10.58 16.14 -1.66
N VAL A 177 9.32 16.31 -1.98
CA VAL A 177 8.21 15.46 -1.50
C VAL A 177 7.72 14.61 -2.66
N VAL A 178 7.66 13.30 -2.45
CA VAL A 178 7.17 12.33 -3.42
C VAL A 178 5.82 11.81 -2.94
N VAL A 179 4.83 11.79 -3.82
CA VAL A 179 3.49 11.27 -3.58
C VAL A 179 3.08 10.25 -4.64
N LEU A 180 2.08 9.44 -4.36
CA LEU A 180 1.66 8.34 -5.25
C LEU A 180 0.71 8.78 -6.36
N SER A 181 0.08 9.97 -6.23
CA SER A 181 -0.89 10.45 -7.22
C SER A 181 -0.97 11.97 -7.25
N GLN A 182 -1.55 12.49 -8.34
CA GLN A 182 -1.76 13.94 -8.50
C GLN A 182 -2.71 14.50 -7.44
N GLU A 183 -3.70 13.73 -7.04
CA GLU A 183 -4.66 14.13 -6.01
C GLU A 183 -3.98 14.29 -4.64
N MET A 184 -3.01 13.43 -4.33
CA MET A 184 -2.20 13.59 -3.11
C MET A 184 -1.35 14.86 -3.21
N ALA A 185 -0.78 15.15 -4.38
CA ALA A 185 -0.03 16.39 -4.60
C ALA A 185 -0.92 17.62 -4.41
N ASP A 186 -2.13 17.60 -4.95
CA ASP A 186 -3.08 18.70 -4.83
C ASP A 186 -3.56 18.87 -3.38
N GLU A 187 -3.78 17.77 -2.66
CA GLU A 187 -4.12 17.81 -1.23
C GLU A 187 -2.99 18.40 -0.38
N LEU A 188 -1.73 18.00 -0.63
CA LEU A 188 -0.58 18.58 0.08
C LEU A 188 -0.46 20.10 -0.18
N ARG A 189 -0.67 20.53 -1.43
CA ARG A 189 -0.72 21.97 -1.75
C ARG A 189 -1.86 22.68 -1.04
N ARG A 190 -3.05 22.04 -0.96
CA ARG A 190 -4.22 22.58 -0.26
C ARG A 190 -3.98 22.82 1.23
N ILE A 191 -3.22 21.94 1.89
CA ILE A 191 -2.83 22.12 3.29
C ILE A 191 -1.61 23.06 3.47
N GLY A 192 -1.06 23.61 2.38
CA GLY A 192 -0.01 24.62 2.39
C GLY A 192 1.40 24.07 2.34
N VAL A 193 1.62 22.87 1.78
CA VAL A 193 2.97 22.38 1.47
C VAL A 193 3.53 23.15 0.28
N THR A 194 4.69 23.78 0.49
CA THR A 194 5.41 24.62 -0.50
C THR A 194 6.67 23.95 -1.03
N ALA A 195 7.15 22.88 -0.39
CA ALA A 195 8.24 22.07 -0.91
C ALA A 195 7.92 21.54 -2.31
N PRO A 196 8.91 21.31 -3.19
CA PRO A 196 8.68 20.65 -4.47
C PRO A 196 7.98 19.31 -4.29
N VAL A 197 6.87 19.09 -5.02
CA VAL A 197 6.09 17.85 -4.97
C VAL A 197 6.14 17.18 -6.33
N GLU A 198 6.55 15.91 -6.35
CA GLU A 198 6.55 15.07 -7.55
C GLU A 198 5.70 13.82 -7.36
N VAL A 199 5.09 13.38 -8.45
CA VAL A 199 4.29 12.15 -8.46
C VAL A 199 5.16 10.99 -8.94
N VAL A 200 5.33 10.00 -8.06
CA VAL A 200 5.93 8.70 -8.36
C VAL A 200 4.86 7.65 -8.04
N PRO A 201 4.23 7.05 -9.05
CA PRO A 201 3.14 6.11 -8.80
C PRO A 201 3.64 4.87 -8.07
N ILE A 202 2.71 4.14 -7.46
CA ILE A 202 3.00 2.81 -6.92
C ILE A 202 3.48 1.90 -8.05
N TRP A 203 4.42 1.01 -7.75
CA TRP A 203 4.96 0.08 -8.73
C TRP A 203 4.55 -1.35 -8.44
N VAL A 204 4.67 -2.19 -9.44
CA VAL A 204 4.47 -3.63 -9.35
C VAL A 204 5.70 -4.34 -9.93
N ASP A 205 6.15 -5.38 -9.26
CA ASP A 205 7.16 -6.28 -9.79
C ASP A 205 6.54 -7.19 -10.86
N THR A 206 6.64 -6.77 -12.11
CA THR A 206 6.06 -7.47 -13.27
C THR A 206 6.82 -8.74 -13.64
N ASP A 207 8.01 -8.94 -13.07
CA ASP A 207 8.80 -10.17 -13.25
C ASP A 207 8.35 -11.24 -12.25
N GLN A 208 7.94 -10.84 -11.05
CA GLN A 208 7.37 -11.73 -10.03
C GLN A 208 5.87 -11.97 -10.25
N VAL A 209 5.10 -10.90 -10.47
CA VAL A 209 3.65 -11.01 -10.74
C VAL A 209 3.42 -11.11 -12.24
N ARG A 210 3.10 -12.30 -12.69
CA ARG A 210 2.94 -12.61 -14.13
C ARG A 210 1.63 -13.35 -14.40
N PRO A 211 1.10 -13.20 -15.62
CA PRO A 211 -0.06 -13.99 -16.05
C PRO A 211 0.26 -15.48 -16.00
N LEU A 212 -0.65 -16.24 -15.42
CA LEU A 212 -0.66 -17.69 -15.44
C LEU A 212 -1.91 -18.16 -16.18
N PRO A 213 -1.94 -19.39 -16.74
CA PRO A 213 -3.14 -19.95 -17.35
C PRO A 213 -4.35 -19.87 -16.43
N ALA A 214 -5.53 -19.71 -16.98
CA ALA A 214 -6.77 -19.87 -16.24
C ALA A 214 -6.93 -21.32 -15.79
N ARG A 215 -7.65 -21.53 -14.68
CA ARG A 215 -8.05 -22.88 -14.28
C ARG A 215 -9.02 -23.43 -15.30
N ASP A 216 -8.90 -24.72 -15.59
CA ASP A 216 -9.82 -25.44 -16.48
C ASP A 216 -10.51 -26.56 -15.69
N ASP A 217 -11.21 -26.17 -14.62
CA ASP A 217 -11.98 -27.08 -13.76
C ASP A 217 -13.50 -26.98 -13.99
N GLY A 218 -13.89 -26.24 -15.02
CA GLY A 218 -15.28 -26.03 -15.40
C GLY A 218 -16.10 -25.18 -14.44
N ARG A 219 -15.45 -24.56 -13.42
CA ARG A 219 -16.09 -23.67 -12.45
C ARG A 219 -15.59 -22.25 -12.63
N LEU A 220 -16.49 -21.29 -12.53
CA LEU A 220 -16.15 -19.89 -12.55
C LEU A 220 -16.00 -19.38 -11.13
N THR A 221 -14.78 -18.93 -10.80
CA THR A 221 -14.42 -18.42 -9.47
C THR A 221 -14.31 -16.90 -9.50
N VAL A 222 -15.12 -16.25 -8.65
CA VAL A 222 -15.09 -14.82 -8.38
C VAL A 222 -14.31 -14.60 -7.08
N LEU A 223 -13.14 -13.99 -7.16
CA LEU A 223 -12.18 -13.92 -6.06
C LEU A 223 -12.00 -12.50 -5.51
N TYR A 224 -12.24 -12.34 -4.23
CA TYR A 224 -11.65 -11.27 -3.45
C TYR A 224 -10.42 -11.80 -2.71
N SER A 225 -9.27 -11.13 -2.82
CA SER A 225 -8.08 -11.49 -2.05
C SER A 225 -7.46 -10.26 -1.38
N GLY A 226 -7.22 -10.34 -0.06
CA GLY A 226 -6.58 -9.29 0.71
C GLY A 226 -7.12 -9.11 2.12
N ASN A 227 -6.87 -7.94 2.73
CA ASN A 227 -7.31 -7.63 4.07
C ASN A 227 -8.85 -7.58 4.16
N LEU A 228 -9.42 -8.33 5.10
CA LEU A 228 -10.86 -8.33 5.41
C LEU A 228 -11.16 -7.23 6.45
N GLY A 229 -10.98 -5.98 6.06
CA GLY A 229 -11.14 -4.82 6.92
C GLY A 229 -12.34 -3.94 6.52
N LYS A 230 -12.77 -3.06 7.44
CA LYS A 230 -13.93 -2.19 7.25
C LYS A 230 -13.82 -1.29 6.01
N LYS A 231 -12.61 -0.78 5.70
CA LYS A 231 -12.36 0.11 4.56
C LYS A 231 -12.63 -0.53 3.18
N GLN A 232 -12.69 -1.84 3.11
CA GLN A 232 -12.88 -2.56 1.87
C GLN A 232 -14.36 -2.67 1.46
N GLY A 233 -15.31 -2.32 2.34
CA GLY A 233 -16.72 -2.34 2.02
C GLY A 233 -17.23 -3.73 1.62
N LEU A 234 -16.78 -4.81 2.31
CA LEU A 234 -17.04 -6.20 1.91
C LEU A 234 -18.51 -6.63 2.08
N GLY A 235 -19.32 -5.86 2.80
CA GLY A 235 -20.78 -6.07 2.82
C GLY A 235 -21.39 -6.07 1.42
N GLN A 236 -20.87 -5.23 0.51
CA GLN A 236 -21.33 -5.17 -0.88
C GLN A 236 -21.09 -6.49 -1.64
N VAL A 237 -20.04 -7.24 -1.26
CA VAL A 237 -19.77 -8.56 -1.85
C VAL A 237 -20.79 -9.60 -1.34
N ILE A 238 -21.20 -9.49 -0.08
CA ILE A 238 -22.24 -10.39 0.47
C ILE A 238 -23.60 -10.11 -0.21
N ASP A 239 -23.97 -8.84 -0.38
CA ASP A 239 -25.21 -8.46 -1.07
C ASP A 239 -25.21 -8.91 -2.54
N MET A 240 -24.08 -8.75 -3.23
CA MET A 240 -23.86 -9.28 -4.58
C MET A 240 -23.95 -10.81 -4.62
N ALA A 241 -23.36 -11.51 -3.63
CA ALA A 241 -23.37 -12.97 -3.56
C ALA A 241 -24.80 -13.53 -3.43
N GLU A 242 -25.64 -12.88 -2.62
CA GLU A 242 -27.06 -13.21 -2.49
C GLU A 242 -27.80 -13.06 -3.83
N THR A 243 -27.56 -11.94 -4.54
CA THR A 243 -28.12 -11.69 -5.86
C THR A 243 -27.66 -12.75 -6.89
N LEU A 244 -26.39 -13.13 -6.86
CA LEU A 244 -25.85 -14.16 -7.76
C LEU A 244 -26.35 -15.54 -7.40
N GLN A 245 -26.53 -15.89 -6.12
CA GLN A 245 -27.09 -17.19 -5.72
C GLN A 245 -28.48 -17.43 -6.33
N ALA A 246 -29.30 -16.38 -6.41
CA ALA A 246 -30.62 -16.47 -7.01
C ALA A 246 -30.59 -16.62 -8.55
N ARG A 247 -29.55 -16.11 -9.23
CA ARG A 247 -29.47 -16.04 -10.70
C ARG A 247 -28.55 -17.10 -11.31
N ARG A 248 -27.39 -17.36 -10.70
CA ARG A 248 -26.31 -18.23 -11.16
C ARG A 248 -25.60 -18.90 -9.97
N PRO A 249 -26.28 -19.83 -9.28
CA PRO A 249 -25.77 -20.46 -8.04
C PRO A 249 -24.47 -21.25 -8.22
N GLU A 250 -24.10 -21.61 -9.45
CA GLU A 250 -22.86 -22.31 -9.78
C GLU A 250 -21.60 -21.42 -9.75
N ILE A 251 -21.75 -20.10 -9.71
CA ILE A 251 -20.62 -19.17 -9.59
C ILE A 251 -20.10 -19.19 -8.15
N ASP A 252 -18.84 -19.57 -7.99
CA ASP A 252 -18.17 -19.69 -6.69
C ASP A 252 -17.53 -18.36 -6.26
N ILE A 253 -17.93 -17.82 -5.12
CA ILE A 253 -17.43 -16.56 -4.58
C ILE A 253 -16.49 -16.83 -3.41
N VAL A 254 -15.23 -16.49 -3.57
CA VAL A 254 -14.18 -16.73 -2.59
C VAL A 254 -13.71 -15.40 -1.99
N LEU A 255 -13.88 -15.22 -0.68
CA LEU A 255 -13.27 -14.14 0.07
C LEU A 255 -12.01 -14.68 0.77
N ARG A 256 -10.85 -14.37 0.22
CA ARG A 256 -9.57 -14.84 0.74
C ARG A 256 -8.89 -13.74 1.55
N GLY A 257 -8.59 -14.01 2.80
CA GLY A 257 -7.86 -13.07 3.62
C GLY A 257 -8.08 -13.20 5.13
N ASN A 258 -7.44 -12.27 5.84
CA ASN A 258 -7.63 -12.09 7.27
C ASN A 258 -7.95 -10.64 7.59
N GLY A 259 -8.64 -10.38 8.69
CA GLY A 259 -8.96 -9.03 9.11
C GLY A 259 -10.07 -8.98 10.15
N ASN A 260 -10.36 -7.78 10.65
CA ASN A 260 -11.32 -7.57 11.72
C ASN A 260 -12.79 -7.76 11.31
N GLN A 261 -13.07 -7.96 10.03
CA GLN A 261 -14.41 -8.24 9.52
C GLN A 261 -14.63 -9.74 9.23
N ALA A 262 -13.61 -10.61 9.38
CA ALA A 262 -13.69 -12.01 8.98
C ALA A 262 -14.83 -12.76 9.68
N GLU A 263 -14.98 -12.62 11.00
CA GLU A 263 -16.05 -13.27 11.76
C GLU A 263 -17.43 -12.75 11.37
N GLU A 264 -17.56 -11.44 11.16
CA GLU A 264 -18.81 -10.82 10.73
C GLU A 264 -19.23 -11.31 9.34
N LEU A 265 -18.30 -11.43 8.41
CA LEU A 265 -18.55 -11.95 7.06
C LEU A 265 -18.97 -13.44 7.12
N ARG A 266 -18.30 -14.27 7.95
CA ARG A 266 -18.72 -15.67 8.14
C ARG A 266 -20.15 -15.76 8.68
N ARG A 267 -20.47 -14.92 9.66
CA ARG A 267 -21.82 -14.86 10.23
C ARG A 267 -22.86 -14.49 9.17
N GLN A 268 -22.61 -13.45 8.37
CA GLN A 268 -23.52 -13.01 7.30
C GLN A 268 -23.74 -14.09 6.23
N ILE A 269 -22.68 -14.76 5.80
CA ILE A 269 -22.78 -15.89 4.85
C ILE A 269 -23.68 -16.99 5.41
N ALA A 270 -23.50 -17.37 6.69
CA ALA A 270 -24.29 -18.41 7.33
C ALA A 270 -25.76 -17.99 7.53
N GLU A 271 -26.02 -16.79 8.05
CA GLU A 271 -27.37 -16.26 8.32
C GLU A 271 -28.19 -16.09 7.05
N ARG A 272 -27.56 -15.72 5.92
CA ARG A 272 -28.24 -15.59 4.62
C ARG A 272 -28.27 -16.90 3.81
N GLY A 273 -27.67 -17.97 4.31
CA GLY A 273 -27.64 -19.28 3.64
C GLY A 273 -26.95 -19.25 2.29
N LEU A 274 -25.84 -18.49 2.16
CA LEU A 274 -25.12 -18.34 0.90
C LEU A 274 -24.23 -19.56 0.62
N ALA A 275 -24.76 -20.51 -0.14
CA ALA A 275 -24.04 -21.73 -0.52
C ALA A 275 -22.94 -21.48 -1.57
N ASN A 276 -23.04 -20.36 -2.30
CA ASN A 276 -22.10 -19.96 -3.34
C ASN A 276 -20.95 -19.08 -2.83
N ALA A 277 -20.87 -18.78 -1.52
CA ALA A 277 -19.85 -17.88 -0.97
C ALA A 277 -19.12 -18.53 0.21
N ARG A 278 -17.78 -18.36 0.27
CA ARG A 278 -16.96 -18.86 1.38
C ARG A 278 -15.77 -17.96 1.69
N LEU A 279 -15.29 -18.01 2.94
CA LEU A 279 -14.02 -17.41 3.35
C LEU A 279 -12.90 -18.46 3.33
N THR A 280 -11.71 -18.02 2.88
CA THR A 280 -10.49 -18.82 2.93
C THR A 280 -9.33 -17.99 3.48
N GLU A 281 -8.30 -18.65 3.98
CA GLU A 281 -7.08 -17.99 4.43
C GLU A 281 -6.21 -17.53 3.25
N LEU A 282 -5.30 -16.59 3.50
CA LEU A 282 -4.29 -16.19 2.51
C LEU A 282 -3.39 -17.38 2.20
N LEU A 283 -2.94 -17.46 0.96
CA LEU A 283 -1.93 -18.45 0.60
C LEU A 283 -0.60 -18.15 1.32
N PRO A 284 0.21 -19.18 1.59
CA PRO A 284 1.57 -19.00 2.09
C PRO A 284 2.40 -18.10 1.16
N ASP A 285 3.45 -17.53 1.71
CA ASP A 285 4.36 -16.63 0.99
C ASP A 285 4.92 -17.24 -0.29
N GLY A 286 5.02 -16.44 -1.35
CA GLY A 286 5.63 -16.79 -2.64
C GLY A 286 4.65 -17.18 -3.75
N GLY A 287 3.36 -17.39 -3.45
CA GLY A 287 2.35 -17.79 -4.43
C GLY A 287 1.42 -16.69 -4.92
N LEU A 288 1.89 -15.42 -5.07
CA LEU A 288 0.97 -14.33 -5.44
C LEU A 288 0.37 -14.51 -6.85
N SER A 289 1.18 -14.88 -7.84
CA SER A 289 0.68 -15.13 -9.20
C SER A 289 -0.26 -16.33 -9.24
N GLU A 290 0.10 -17.42 -8.56
CA GLU A 290 -0.71 -18.63 -8.40
C GLU A 290 -2.02 -18.31 -7.69
N GLY A 291 -1.96 -17.57 -6.60
CA GLY A 291 -3.14 -17.14 -5.85
C GLY A 291 -4.08 -16.23 -6.63
N LEU A 292 -3.54 -15.35 -7.47
CA LEU A 292 -4.34 -14.53 -8.37
C LEU A 292 -4.88 -15.35 -9.55
N ALA A 293 -4.17 -16.38 -10.00
CA ALA A 293 -4.62 -17.26 -11.08
C ALA A 293 -5.84 -18.13 -10.70
N GLU A 294 -6.10 -18.32 -9.40
CA GLU A 294 -7.30 -19.04 -8.94
C GLU A 294 -8.61 -18.30 -9.17
N GLY A 295 -8.59 -16.99 -9.37
CA GLY A 295 -9.77 -16.19 -9.70
C GLY A 295 -9.90 -15.97 -11.20
N ASP A 296 -11.06 -16.30 -11.78
CA ASP A 296 -11.42 -15.96 -13.16
C ASP A 296 -11.83 -14.50 -13.26
N ILE A 297 -12.49 -13.99 -12.21
CA ILE A 297 -12.92 -12.59 -12.06
C ILE A 297 -12.52 -12.14 -10.65
N HIS A 298 -11.85 -11.00 -10.54
CA HIS A 298 -11.51 -10.45 -9.25
C HIS A 298 -12.49 -9.38 -8.79
N LEU A 299 -12.56 -9.16 -7.46
CA LEU A 299 -13.37 -8.12 -6.85
C LEU A 299 -12.50 -7.09 -6.16
N VAL A 300 -12.79 -5.81 -6.39
CA VAL A 300 -12.15 -4.68 -5.74
C VAL A 300 -13.23 -3.73 -5.18
N PRO A 301 -13.98 -4.17 -4.16
CA PRO A 301 -14.92 -3.29 -3.51
C PRO A 301 -14.18 -2.25 -2.67
N GLN A 302 -14.77 -1.05 -2.57
CA GLN A 302 -14.31 0.02 -1.69
C GLN A 302 -15.48 0.54 -0.87
N ASP A 303 -15.21 0.83 0.39
CA ASP A 303 -16.13 1.62 1.21
C ASP A 303 -16.23 3.04 0.61
N PRO A 304 -17.43 3.57 0.39
CA PRO A 304 -17.64 4.88 -0.21
C PRO A 304 -16.86 6.01 0.48
N ASP A 305 -16.83 5.98 1.81
CA ASP A 305 -16.20 7.03 2.64
C ASP A 305 -14.66 6.90 2.64
N ALA A 306 -14.13 5.70 2.39
CA ALA A 306 -12.69 5.45 2.32
C ALA A 306 -12.09 5.65 0.92
N ALA A 307 -12.90 5.66 -0.12
CA ALA A 307 -12.47 5.66 -1.53
C ALA A 307 -11.70 6.91 -1.96
N ALA A 308 -11.87 8.04 -1.28
CA ALA A 308 -11.24 9.31 -1.64
C ALA A 308 -9.74 9.38 -1.29
N PHE A 309 -9.23 8.51 -0.40
CA PHE A 309 -7.93 8.71 0.25
C PHE A 309 -6.88 7.63 -0.04
N ALA A 310 -7.24 6.54 -0.71
CA ALA A 310 -6.30 5.44 -0.98
C ALA A 310 -6.63 4.70 -2.28
N VAL A 311 -5.60 4.42 -3.09
CA VAL A 311 -5.71 3.45 -4.18
C VAL A 311 -5.46 2.07 -3.59
N PRO A 312 -6.37 1.10 -3.78
CA PRO A 312 -6.12 -0.26 -3.34
C PRO A 312 -4.96 -0.86 -4.14
N SER A 313 -3.81 -1.07 -3.52
CA SER A 313 -2.60 -1.60 -4.19
C SER A 313 -2.84 -2.94 -4.90
N LYS A 314 -3.80 -3.75 -4.42
CA LYS A 314 -4.19 -5.02 -5.05
C LYS A 314 -4.62 -4.89 -6.51
N VAL A 315 -5.19 -3.74 -6.91
CA VAL A 315 -5.59 -3.47 -8.30
C VAL A 315 -4.43 -3.69 -9.26
N PHE A 316 -3.27 -3.18 -8.91
CA PHE A 316 -2.10 -3.24 -9.77
C PHE A 316 -1.53 -4.66 -9.87
N ASN A 317 -1.61 -5.46 -8.80
CA ASN A 317 -1.23 -6.87 -8.83
C ASN A 317 -2.21 -7.71 -9.68
N ILE A 318 -3.52 -7.44 -9.59
CA ILE A 318 -4.53 -8.09 -10.43
C ILE A 318 -4.29 -7.75 -11.92
N MET A 319 -4.05 -6.47 -12.22
CA MET A 319 -3.71 -6.03 -13.57
C MET A 319 -2.40 -6.67 -14.06
N ALA A 320 -1.37 -6.76 -13.21
CA ALA A 320 -0.10 -7.40 -13.55
C ALA A 320 -0.25 -8.91 -13.82
N ALA A 321 -1.14 -9.57 -13.08
CA ALA A 321 -1.50 -10.97 -13.33
C ALA A 321 -2.37 -11.18 -14.57
N GLY A 322 -2.73 -10.11 -15.30
CA GLY A 322 -3.56 -10.17 -16.49
C GLY A 322 -5.00 -10.66 -16.21
N ARG A 323 -5.53 -10.38 -15.00
CA ARG A 323 -6.86 -10.83 -14.60
C ARG A 323 -7.89 -9.71 -14.69
N PRO A 324 -9.11 -10.00 -15.19
CA PRO A 324 -10.21 -9.05 -15.20
C PRO A 324 -10.74 -8.85 -13.77
N PHE A 325 -11.31 -7.68 -13.49
CA PHE A 325 -11.96 -7.45 -12.21
C PHE A 325 -13.12 -6.47 -12.32
N VAL A 326 -14.00 -6.54 -11.32
CA VAL A 326 -15.06 -5.56 -11.09
C VAL A 326 -14.71 -4.77 -9.83
N ALA A 327 -14.77 -3.45 -9.93
CA ALA A 327 -14.53 -2.55 -8.82
C ALA A 327 -15.79 -1.75 -8.49
N THR A 328 -15.98 -1.42 -7.20
CA THR A 328 -17.01 -0.44 -6.81
C THR A 328 -16.33 0.90 -6.50
N ALA A 329 -16.75 1.98 -7.16
CA ALA A 329 -16.17 3.29 -6.94
C ALA A 329 -17.12 4.42 -7.42
N HIS A 330 -17.07 5.55 -6.73
CA HIS A 330 -17.78 6.75 -7.17
C HIS A 330 -17.14 7.38 -8.41
N PRO A 331 -17.95 8.02 -9.29
CA PRO A 331 -17.45 8.87 -10.34
C PRO A 331 -16.47 9.93 -9.79
N GLY A 332 -15.35 10.13 -10.49
CA GLY A 332 -14.32 11.08 -10.06
C GLY A 332 -13.31 10.54 -9.03
N SER A 333 -13.50 9.35 -8.46
CA SER A 333 -12.50 8.70 -7.59
C SER A 333 -11.25 8.28 -8.38
N LEU A 334 -10.16 7.97 -7.66
CA LEU A 334 -8.91 7.49 -8.26
C LEU A 334 -9.13 6.21 -9.09
N LEU A 335 -9.92 5.28 -8.55
CA LEU A 335 -10.22 4.02 -9.21
C LEU A 335 -11.08 4.22 -10.47
N TRP A 336 -12.03 5.15 -10.41
CA TRP A 336 -12.83 5.55 -11.58
C TRP A 336 -11.96 6.14 -12.70
N ARG A 337 -11.03 7.04 -12.37
CA ARG A 337 -10.07 7.60 -13.33
C ARG A 337 -9.12 6.53 -13.90
N LEU A 338 -8.66 5.60 -13.05
CA LEU A 338 -7.82 4.47 -13.49
C LEU A 338 -8.56 3.61 -14.52
N ARG A 339 -9.85 3.35 -14.30
CA ARG A 339 -10.70 2.63 -15.28
C ARG A 339 -10.71 3.32 -16.63
N HIS A 340 -10.92 4.65 -16.65
CA HIS A 340 -10.94 5.41 -17.91
C HIS A 340 -9.58 5.43 -18.63
N ARG A 341 -8.49 5.49 -17.86
CA ARG A 341 -7.13 5.51 -18.43
C ARG A 341 -6.67 4.15 -18.93
N SER A 342 -7.01 3.08 -18.24
CA SER A 342 -6.52 1.73 -18.57
C SER A 342 -7.48 0.95 -19.45
N GLY A 343 -8.79 1.18 -19.35
CA GLY A 343 -9.81 0.35 -19.97
C GLY A 343 -9.76 -1.13 -19.56
N ALA A 344 -9.23 -1.42 -18.38
CA ALA A 344 -8.81 -2.77 -17.97
C ALA A 344 -9.82 -3.49 -17.06
N PHE A 345 -10.88 -2.83 -16.64
CA PHE A 345 -11.84 -3.41 -15.70
C PHE A 345 -13.20 -2.71 -15.76
N ILE A 346 -14.21 -3.34 -15.17
CA ILE A 346 -15.54 -2.78 -15.02
C ILE A 346 -15.62 -2.07 -13.67
N CYS A 347 -16.25 -0.90 -13.67
CA CYS A 347 -16.47 -0.12 -12.45
C CYS A 347 -17.95 0.20 -12.32
N VAL A 348 -18.52 -0.09 -11.15
CA VAL A 348 -19.92 0.14 -10.81
C VAL A 348 -20.05 1.06 -9.59
N PRO A 349 -21.20 1.73 -9.39
CA PRO A 349 -21.44 2.50 -8.17
C PRO A 349 -21.32 1.62 -6.91
N PRO A 350 -20.82 2.15 -5.80
CA PRO A 350 -20.83 1.42 -4.53
C PRO A 350 -22.25 1.27 -3.98
N ASN A 351 -22.48 0.24 -3.18
CA ASN A 351 -23.78 -0.11 -2.56
C ASN A 351 -24.91 -0.40 -3.56
N ASP A 352 -24.58 -0.78 -4.79
CA ASP A 352 -25.51 -1.27 -5.80
C ASP A 352 -25.21 -2.75 -6.11
N ALA A 353 -25.85 -3.62 -5.33
CA ALA A 353 -25.66 -5.07 -5.43
C ALA A 353 -26.11 -5.62 -6.79
N ALA A 354 -27.14 -5.05 -7.38
CA ALA A 354 -27.64 -5.47 -8.69
C ALA A 354 -26.64 -5.12 -9.80
N ALA A 355 -26.17 -3.88 -9.85
CA ALA A 355 -25.15 -3.47 -10.81
C ALA A 355 -23.82 -4.24 -10.62
N PHE A 356 -23.47 -4.57 -9.37
CA PHE A 356 -22.28 -5.36 -9.08
C PHE A 356 -22.42 -6.80 -9.60
N ALA A 357 -23.59 -7.43 -9.35
CA ALA A 357 -23.91 -8.76 -9.86
C ALA A 357 -23.97 -8.77 -11.41
N ASP A 358 -24.60 -7.78 -12.04
CA ASP A 358 -24.68 -7.66 -13.48
C ASP A 358 -23.30 -7.54 -14.14
N ALA A 359 -22.40 -6.77 -13.55
CA ALA A 359 -21.01 -6.64 -14.04
C ALA A 359 -20.23 -7.96 -13.91
N VAL A 360 -20.44 -8.72 -12.84
CA VAL A 360 -19.86 -10.06 -12.68
C VAL A 360 -20.44 -11.01 -13.73
N LEU A 361 -21.76 -11.01 -13.96
CA LEU A 361 -22.41 -11.84 -14.97
C LEU A 361 -21.96 -11.50 -16.40
N GLN A 362 -21.79 -10.22 -16.71
CA GLN A 362 -21.22 -9.80 -17.98
C GLN A 362 -19.85 -10.44 -18.23
N LEU A 363 -18.98 -10.46 -17.21
CA LEU A 363 -17.68 -11.12 -17.31
C LEU A 363 -17.80 -12.64 -17.29
N ALA A 364 -18.76 -13.20 -16.57
CA ALA A 364 -18.99 -14.65 -16.55
C ALA A 364 -19.37 -15.20 -17.92
N ASP A 365 -20.24 -14.47 -18.64
CA ASP A 365 -20.79 -14.89 -19.90
C ASP A 365 -19.90 -14.55 -21.11
N ASP A 366 -18.92 -13.63 -20.96
CA ASP A 366 -18.04 -13.20 -22.06
C ASP A 366 -16.55 -13.48 -21.75
N ALA A 367 -16.08 -14.66 -22.16
CA ALA A 367 -14.67 -15.05 -21.99
C ALA A 367 -13.71 -14.16 -22.80
N ALA A 368 -14.12 -13.67 -23.97
CA ALA A 368 -13.29 -12.79 -24.80
C ALA A 368 -13.10 -11.43 -24.12
N LEU A 369 -14.14 -10.92 -23.47
CA LEU A 369 -14.06 -9.68 -22.69
C LEU A 369 -13.12 -9.87 -21.48
N ARG A 370 -13.19 -11.02 -20.77
CA ARG A 370 -12.26 -11.31 -19.66
C ARG A 370 -10.81 -11.23 -20.12
N ILE A 371 -10.48 -11.89 -21.24
CA ILE A 371 -9.13 -11.87 -21.83
C ILE A 371 -8.72 -10.44 -22.19
N THR A 372 -9.58 -9.73 -22.93
CA THR A 372 -9.31 -8.36 -23.38
C THR A 372 -9.01 -7.41 -22.20
N LEU A 373 -9.81 -7.46 -21.13
CA LEU A 373 -9.60 -6.62 -19.95
C LEU A 373 -8.32 -6.98 -19.21
N GLY A 374 -8.03 -8.28 -19.06
CA GLY A 374 -6.79 -8.77 -18.47
C GLY A 374 -5.55 -8.29 -19.22
N GLU A 375 -5.53 -8.43 -20.54
CA GLU A 375 -4.45 -7.97 -21.42
C GLU A 375 -4.24 -6.46 -21.32
N ARG A 376 -5.30 -5.67 -21.36
CA ARG A 376 -5.22 -4.21 -21.17
C ARG A 376 -4.64 -3.84 -19.81
N GLY A 377 -5.03 -4.58 -18.76
CA GLY A 377 -4.49 -4.40 -17.42
C GLY A 377 -2.99 -4.65 -17.39
N ARG A 378 -2.54 -5.78 -17.91
CA ARG A 378 -1.13 -6.15 -17.99
C ARG A 378 -0.31 -5.12 -18.76
N GLN A 379 -0.76 -4.75 -19.96
CA GLN A 379 -0.10 -3.75 -20.80
C GLN A 379 0.00 -2.38 -20.10
N PHE A 380 -1.05 -1.97 -19.39
CA PHE A 380 -1.04 -0.71 -18.66
C PHE A 380 0.03 -0.72 -17.55
N VAL A 381 0.10 -1.80 -16.76
CA VAL A 381 1.08 -1.94 -15.68
C VAL A 381 2.50 -1.98 -16.25
N GLU A 382 2.76 -2.77 -17.27
CA GLU A 382 4.09 -2.86 -17.91
C GLU A 382 4.57 -1.51 -18.45
N ARG A 383 3.69 -0.73 -19.07
CA ARG A 383 4.04 0.57 -19.63
C ARG A 383 4.24 1.67 -18.59
N HIS A 384 3.49 1.64 -17.50
CA HIS A 384 3.38 2.79 -16.60
C HIS A 384 3.81 2.53 -15.15
N LEU A 385 3.73 1.27 -14.67
CA LEU A 385 3.86 0.93 -13.26
C LEU A 385 4.86 -0.20 -13.00
N ALA A 386 5.58 -0.68 -14.02
CA ALA A 386 6.61 -1.69 -13.84
C ALA A 386 7.71 -1.18 -12.89
N LYS A 387 8.08 -1.98 -11.89
CA LYS A 387 9.06 -1.66 -10.85
C LYS A 387 10.34 -1.06 -11.42
N ARG A 388 10.93 -1.71 -12.41
CA ARG A 388 12.18 -1.25 -13.07
C ARG A 388 12.04 0.15 -13.67
N LYS A 389 10.89 0.44 -14.28
CA LYS A 389 10.62 1.75 -14.87
C LYS A 389 10.43 2.82 -13.80
N VAL A 390 9.50 2.59 -12.87
CA VAL A 390 9.14 3.59 -11.85
C VAL A 390 10.32 3.92 -10.95
N LEU A 391 11.03 2.88 -10.47
CA LEU A 391 12.20 3.08 -9.61
C LEU A 391 13.40 3.63 -10.37
N GLY A 392 13.59 3.25 -11.66
CA GLY A 392 14.62 3.85 -12.52
C GLY A 392 14.39 5.35 -12.75
N ASP A 393 13.17 5.75 -13.06
CA ASP A 393 12.78 7.15 -13.21
C ASP A 393 12.98 7.91 -11.87
N PHE A 394 12.65 7.29 -10.72
CA PHE A 394 12.87 7.87 -9.40
C PHE A 394 14.37 8.09 -9.11
N VAL A 395 15.23 7.09 -9.38
CA VAL A 395 16.69 7.22 -9.19
C VAL A 395 17.26 8.33 -10.04
N THR A 396 16.83 8.46 -11.29
CA THR A 396 17.24 9.55 -12.19
C THR A 396 16.89 10.93 -11.59
N ARG A 397 15.69 11.08 -11.04
CA ARG A 397 15.28 12.32 -10.36
C ARG A 397 16.09 12.60 -9.10
N LEU A 398 16.40 11.55 -8.33
CA LEU A 398 17.25 11.64 -7.15
C LEU A 398 18.65 12.11 -7.52
N ASP A 399 19.22 11.62 -8.63
CA ASP A 399 20.52 12.05 -9.14
C ASP A 399 20.51 13.53 -9.53
N VAL A 400 19.46 14.00 -10.21
CA VAL A 400 19.29 15.41 -10.55
C VAL A 400 19.19 16.29 -9.29
N LEU A 401 18.45 15.85 -8.28
CA LEU A 401 18.33 16.55 -7.01
C LEU A 401 19.70 16.67 -6.30
N CYS A 402 20.48 15.59 -6.30
CA CYS A 402 21.81 15.57 -5.69
C CYS A 402 22.86 16.39 -6.46
N ALA A 403 22.72 16.51 -7.79
CA ALA A 403 23.64 17.29 -8.62
C ALA A 403 23.46 18.82 -8.47
N ARG A 404 22.33 19.28 -7.93
CA ARG A 404 22.02 20.70 -7.65
C ARG A 404 22.51 21.15 -6.27
N ALA A 405 23.32 20.36 -5.59
CA ALA A 405 23.83 20.59 -4.24
C ALA A 405 25.09 21.47 -4.23
#